data_ebb0bad1ab96cc647b84054890294542
#
_entry.id   ebb0bad1ab96cc647b84054890294542
#
_cell.length_a   1.000
_cell.length_b   1.000
_cell.length_c   1.000
_cell.angle_alpha   90.00
_cell.angle_beta   90.00
_cell.angle_gamma   90.00
#
_symmetry.space_group_name_H-M   'P 1'
#
loop_
_entity.id
_entity.type
_entity.pdbx_description
1 polymer ?
#
loop_
_entity_poly.entity_id
_entity_poly.type
_entity_poly.pdbx_seq_one_letter_code
_entity_poly.pdbx_strand_id
1 'polypeptide(L)'
;VGGCIGASTPAGARLAGLAPTGTMPHALVLIFGDTVRAAEAFDRHIDPAIPRVILVDTFRDEAEESLRVAEALGDRLWGVRLDTPSERGRVTPELVHEVRARLDQAGHRHVKIVVSGGFDVERIGLFKEAGAPVDSFAVGSAISKASPIDFTGDLKEIDGRPVAKRGRIPGRTESPRLERIDLRGAVQRADGP
;
A
#
# COMPACT_ATOMS: atom_id res chain seq x y z
N VAL A 1 -7.48 14.33 0.63
CA VAL A 1 -7.39 12.99 0.07
C VAL A 1 -7.21 11.97 1.20
N GLY A 2 -8.28 11.42 1.77
CA GLY A 2 -8.34 10.25 2.66
C GLY A 2 -7.33 10.09 3.81
N GLY A 3 -6.48 11.09 4.11
CA GLY A 3 -5.49 11.02 5.21
C GLY A 3 -4.33 10.04 5.01
N CYS A 4 -4.16 9.46 3.81
CA CYS A 4 -3.01 8.59 3.53
C CYS A 4 -1.72 9.40 3.47
N ILE A 5 -0.66 8.92 4.12
CA ILE A 5 0.67 9.55 4.18
C ILE A 5 1.62 9.05 3.09
N GLY A 6 1.26 8.01 2.36
CA GLY A 6 2.05 7.42 1.28
C GLY A 6 1.18 6.63 0.31
N ALA A 7 1.70 6.34 -0.87
CA ALA A 7 1.09 5.49 -1.87
C ALA A 7 2.16 4.62 -2.54
N SER A 8 1.85 3.34 -2.78
CA SER A 8 2.80 2.36 -3.30
C SER A 8 3.04 2.47 -4.81
N THR A 9 2.14 3.15 -5.54
CA THR A 9 2.28 3.31 -7.00
C THR A 9 2.73 4.72 -7.35
N PRO A 10 3.61 4.89 -8.38
CA PRO A 10 4.03 6.23 -8.82
C PRO A 10 2.84 7.11 -9.25
N ALA A 11 1.82 6.53 -9.88
CA ALA A 11 0.62 7.26 -10.29
C ALA A 11 -0.18 7.75 -9.08
N GLY A 12 -0.45 6.87 -8.09
CA GLY A 12 -1.17 7.23 -6.88
C GLY A 12 -0.43 8.26 -6.04
N ALA A 13 0.89 8.13 -5.92
CA ALA A 13 1.73 9.09 -5.21
C ALA A 13 1.68 10.47 -5.87
N ARG A 14 1.82 10.56 -7.19
CA ARG A 14 1.70 11.82 -7.93
C ARG A 14 0.35 12.51 -7.73
N LEU A 15 -0.75 11.74 -7.79
CA LEU A 15 -2.10 12.27 -7.55
C LEU A 15 -2.27 12.83 -6.13
N ALA A 16 -1.58 12.25 -5.17
CA ALA A 16 -1.61 12.69 -3.78
C ALA A 16 -0.57 13.79 -3.46
N GLY A 17 0.29 14.18 -4.40
CA GLY A 17 1.41 15.10 -4.17
C GLY A 17 2.52 14.51 -3.28
N LEU A 18 2.67 13.17 -3.30
CA LEU A 18 3.61 12.42 -2.48
C LEU A 18 4.67 11.72 -3.34
N ALA A 19 5.78 11.35 -2.73
CA ALA A 19 6.71 10.39 -3.31
C ALA A 19 6.15 8.95 -3.18
N PRO A 20 6.39 8.06 -4.17
CA PRO A 20 6.01 6.67 -4.03
C PRO A 20 6.77 6.02 -2.89
N THR A 21 6.10 5.19 -2.10
CA THR A 21 6.70 4.48 -0.98
C THR A 21 6.39 2.99 -1.09
N GLY A 22 7.33 2.18 -0.65
CA GLY A 22 7.19 0.73 -0.63
C GLY A 22 8.03 0.12 0.47
N THR A 23 7.94 -1.18 0.62
CA THR A 23 8.69 -1.96 1.59
C THR A 23 9.31 -3.18 0.91
N MET A 24 10.19 -3.88 1.60
CA MET A 24 10.77 -5.13 1.13
C MET A 24 9.70 -6.19 0.83
N PRO A 25 9.71 -6.85 -0.34
CA PRO A 25 8.73 -7.89 -0.67
C PRO A 25 9.13 -9.26 -0.10
N HIS A 26 8.14 -10.14 0.18
CA HIS A 26 8.38 -11.54 0.58
C HIS A 26 9.30 -12.30 -0.39
N ALA A 27 9.18 -12.03 -1.70
CA ALA A 27 10.01 -12.67 -2.71
C ALA A 27 11.52 -12.49 -2.43
N LEU A 28 11.93 -11.32 -1.94
CA LEU A 28 13.32 -11.08 -1.59
C LEU A 28 13.75 -11.97 -0.42
N VAL A 29 12.93 -12.06 0.63
CA VAL A 29 13.22 -12.91 1.80
C VAL A 29 13.32 -14.37 1.39
N LEU A 30 12.43 -14.85 0.52
CA LEU A 30 12.43 -16.22 0.00
C LEU A 30 13.69 -16.52 -0.84
N ILE A 31 14.14 -15.59 -1.68
CA ILE A 31 15.36 -15.74 -2.49
C ILE A 31 16.59 -15.87 -1.59
N PHE A 32 16.69 -15.08 -0.53
CA PHE A 32 17.82 -15.14 0.39
C PHE A 32 17.76 -16.33 1.38
N GLY A 33 16.57 -16.92 1.56
CA GLY A 33 16.34 -18.05 2.47
C GLY A 33 16.47 -17.71 3.96
N ASP A 34 16.67 -16.45 4.30
CA ASP A 34 16.75 -15.95 5.68
C ASP A 34 16.41 -14.46 5.71
N THR A 35 15.62 -14.04 6.71
CA THR A 35 15.12 -12.67 6.82
C THR A 35 16.24 -11.66 7.10
N VAL A 36 17.20 -12.02 7.96
CA VAL A 36 18.33 -11.14 8.29
C VAL A 36 19.22 -10.92 7.08
N ARG A 37 19.55 -11.99 6.34
CA ARG A 37 20.36 -11.89 5.11
C ARG A 37 19.68 -11.01 4.06
N ALA A 38 18.35 -11.15 3.91
CA ALA A 38 17.57 -10.32 3.01
C ALA A 38 17.57 -8.84 3.48
N ALA A 39 17.42 -8.60 4.77
CA ALA A 39 17.43 -7.26 5.37
C ALA A 39 18.79 -6.56 5.19
N GLU A 40 19.90 -7.27 5.42
CA GLU A 40 21.24 -6.74 5.20
C GLU A 40 21.53 -6.43 3.73
N ALA A 41 21.05 -7.29 2.81
CA ALA A 41 21.17 -7.04 1.38
C ALA A 41 20.33 -5.83 0.95
N PHE A 42 19.10 -5.73 1.44
CA PHE A 42 18.25 -4.58 1.21
C PHE A 42 18.89 -3.28 1.73
N ASP A 43 19.42 -3.30 2.94
CA ASP A 43 20.10 -2.16 3.54
C ASP A 43 21.33 -1.70 2.73
N ARG A 44 22.09 -2.66 2.20
CA ARG A 44 23.33 -2.39 1.44
C ARG A 44 23.08 -1.82 0.05
N HIS A 45 22.00 -2.23 -0.61
CA HIS A 45 21.79 -1.98 -2.04
C HIS A 45 20.68 -0.96 -2.35
N ILE A 46 19.82 -0.65 -1.39
CA ILE A 46 18.73 0.32 -1.58
C ILE A 46 19.18 1.71 -1.12
N ASP A 47 18.69 2.73 -1.84
CA ASP A 47 18.99 4.14 -1.52
C ASP A 47 18.83 4.40 0.00
N PRO A 48 19.84 4.98 0.66
CA PRO A 48 19.80 5.31 2.09
C PRO A 48 18.61 6.18 2.52
N ALA A 49 18.04 6.98 1.60
CA ALA A 49 16.87 7.79 1.87
C ALA A 49 15.57 6.96 2.05
N ILE A 50 15.57 5.69 1.62
CA ILE A 50 14.40 4.81 1.76
C ILE A 50 14.41 4.17 3.15
N PRO A 51 13.34 4.31 3.95
CA PRO A 51 13.25 3.69 5.27
C PRO A 51 13.40 2.17 5.22
N ARG A 52 14.20 1.60 6.11
CA ARG A 52 14.37 0.14 6.25
C ARG A 52 13.17 -0.45 6.97
N VAL A 53 12.13 -0.81 6.21
CA VAL A 53 10.96 -1.53 6.70
C VAL A 53 11.04 -2.98 6.26
N ILE A 54 11.25 -3.89 7.21
CA ILE A 54 11.55 -5.30 6.96
C ILE A 54 10.36 -6.18 7.28
N LEU A 55 10.01 -7.10 6.36
CA LEU A 55 9.00 -8.15 6.59
C LEU A 55 9.53 -9.20 7.57
N VAL A 56 8.70 -9.58 8.55
CA VAL A 56 9.12 -10.48 9.63
C VAL A 56 8.23 -11.72 9.80
N ASP A 57 7.38 -12.01 8.81
CA ASP A 57 6.39 -13.09 8.85
C ASP A 57 6.68 -14.25 7.88
N THR A 58 7.91 -14.35 7.32
CA THR A 58 8.20 -15.29 6.23
C THR A 58 8.58 -16.68 6.73
N PHE A 59 9.53 -16.82 7.66
CA PHE A 59 10.10 -18.13 8.04
C PHE A 59 9.85 -18.50 9.50
N ARG A 60 9.79 -17.51 10.39
CA ARG A 60 9.70 -17.72 11.84
C ARG A 60 8.52 -16.95 12.42
N ASP A 61 8.41 -17.01 13.72
CA ASP A 61 7.55 -16.16 14.52
C ASP A 61 7.91 -14.68 14.36
N GLU A 62 6.92 -13.83 14.24
CA GLU A 62 7.08 -12.41 13.93
C GLU A 62 7.86 -11.66 15.01
N ALA A 63 7.69 -12.04 16.28
CA ALA A 63 8.41 -11.42 17.38
C ALA A 63 9.88 -11.85 17.38
N GLU A 64 10.17 -13.13 17.14
CA GLU A 64 11.54 -13.64 17.00
C GLU A 64 12.26 -12.95 15.83
N GLU A 65 11.64 -12.93 14.64
CA GLU A 65 12.24 -12.30 13.46
C GLU A 65 12.43 -10.78 13.65
N SER A 66 11.50 -10.11 14.32
CA SER A 66 11.64 -8.68 14.64
C SER A 66 12.90 -8.41 15.48
N LEU A 67 13.17 -9.23 16.49
CA LEU A 67 14.37 -9.10 17.31
C LEU A 67 15.64 -9.37 16.50
N ARG A 68 15.68 -10.45 15.72
CA ARG A 68 16.83 -10.81 14.88
C ARG A 68 17.20 -9.69 13.90
N VAL A 69 16.20 -9.10 13.25
CA VAL A 69 16.40 -7.99 12.31
C VAL A 69 16.83 -6.72 13.04
N ALA A 70 16.23 -6.43 14.21
CA ALA A 70 16.59 -5.26 15.01
C ALA A 70 18.04 -5.35 15.53
N GLU A 71 18.49 -6.54 15.95
CA GLU A 71 19.89 -6.79 16.30
C GLU A 71 20.84 -6.58 15.12
N ALA A 72 20.48 -7.09 13.92
CA ALA A 72 21.36 -7.04 12.75
C ALA A 72 21.49 -5.63 12.16
N LEU A 73 20.40 -4.86 12.10
CA LEU A 73 20.41 -3.53 11.50
C LEU A 73 20.62 -2.39 12.51
N GLY A 74 20.31 -2.61 13.79
CA GLY A 74 20.43 -1.58 14.84
C GLY A 74 19.61 -0.34 14.51
N ASP A 75 20.21 0.84 14.70
CA ASP A 75 19.58 2.14 14.46
C ASP A 75 19.17 2.40 12.99
N ARG A 76 19.67 1.60 12.04
CA ARG A 76 19.27 1.68 10.63
C ARG A 76 17.89 1.09 10.37
N LEU A 77 17.39 0.21 11.23
CA LEU A 77 16.06 -0.35 11.12
C LEU A 77 15.02 0.73 11.47
N TRP A 78 14.29 1.19 10.47
CA TRP A 78 13.18 2.11 10.72
C TRP A 78 11.97 1.38 11.31
N GLY A 79 11.66 0.18 10.81
CA GLY A 79 10.50 -0.56 11.30
C GLY A 79 10.42 -1.99 10.77
N VAL A 80 9.52 -2.74 11.38
CA VAL A 80 9.12 -4.09 10.96
C VAL A 80 7.73 -4.07 10.37
N ARG A 81 7.47 -4.93 9.37
CA ARG A 81 6.16 -5.10 8.75
C ARG A 81 5.60 -6.48 9.05
N LEU A 82 4.44 -6.50 9.69
CA LEU A 82 3.64 -7.68 9.94
C LEU A 82 2.62 -7.83 8.79
N ASP A 83 2.62 -8.98 8.12
CA ASP A 83 1.74 -9.31 7.00
C ASP A 83 1.18 -10.73 7.13
N THR A 84 1.07 -11.21 8.36
CA THR A 84 0.67 -12.58 8.72
C THR A 84 -0.57 -13.02 7.93
N PRO A 85 -0.50 -14.12 7.17
CA PRO A 85 -1.57 -14.57 6.31
C PRO A 85 -2.76 -15.12 7.09
N SER A 86 -3.91 -15.23 6.41
CA SER A 86 -5.16 -15.74 7.01
C SER A 86 -5.03 -17.14 7.56
N GLU A 87 -4.21 -17.98 6.96
CA GLU A 87 -3.92 -19.36 7.36
C GLU A 87 -3.24 -19.46 8.72
N ARG A 88 -2.59 -18.40 9.15
CA ARG A 88 -1.96 -18.26 10.48
C ARG A 88 -2.72 -17.31 11.41
N GLY A 89 -3.97 -16.97 11.11
CA GLY A 89 -4.82 -16.14 11.96
C GLY A 89 -4.77 -14.65 11.66
N ARG A 90 -3.98 -14.20 10.70
CA ARG A 90 -3.74 -12.78 10.35
C ARG A 90 -2.97 -12.02 11.44
N VAL A 91 -2.63 -10.78 11.16
CA VAL A 91 -2.13 -9.85 12.18
C VAL A 91 -3.26 -9.52 13.14
N THR A 92 -3.04 -9.66 14.44
CA THR A 92 -4.00 -9.31 15.50
C THR A 92 -3.43 -8.20 16.41
N PRO A 93 -4.27 -7.48 17.16
CA PRO A 93 -3.81 -6.51 18.15
C PRO A 93 -2.83 -7.13 19.16
N GLU A 94 -3.10 -8.36 19.63
CA GLU A 94 -2.27 -9.08 20.60
C GLU A 94 -0.87 -9.34 20.05
N LEU A 95 -0.77 -9.77 18.79
CA LEU A 95 0.52 -9.95 18.11
C LEU A 95 1.31 -8.63 18.06
N VAL A 96 0.66 -7.53 17.76
CA VAL A 96 1.31 -6.20 17.74
C VAL A 96 1.81 -5.82 19.13
N HIS A 97 1.01 -6.05 20.17
CA HIS A 97 1.42 -5.81 21.56
C HIS A 97 2.60 -6.69 21.95
N GLU A 98 2.61 -7.95 21.55
CA GLU A 98 3.73 -8.86 21.81
C GLU A 98 5.02 -8.38 21.14
N VAL A 99 4.97 -8.09 19.83
CA VAL A 99 6.13 -7.59 19.07
C VAL A 99 6.66 -6.30 19.68
N ARG A 100 5.77 -5.35 20.05
CA ARG A 100 6.17 -4.11 20.69
C ARG A 100 6.85 -4.34 22.04
N ALA A 101 6.25 -5.18 22.90
CA ALA A 101 6.81 -5.50 24.20
C ALA A 101 8.19 -6.13 24.10
N ARG A 102 8.39 -7.06 23.17
CA ARG A 102 9.70 -7.72 22.97
C ARG A 102 10.75 -6.78 22.44
N LEU A 103 10.40 -5.94 21.45
CA LEU A 103 11.30 -4.89 20.96
C LEU A 103 11.71 -3.90 22.05
N ASP A 104 10.77 -3.49 22.89
CA ASP A 104 11.02 -2.58 24.01
C ASP A 104 11.93 -3.19 25.09
N GLN A 105 11.69 -4.46 25.43
CA GLN A 105 12.51 -5.20 26.39
C GLN A 105 13.95 -5.40 25.90
N ALA A 106 14.12 -5.58 24.58
CA ALA A 106 15.43 -5.70 23.95
C ALA A 106 16.12 -4.34 23.69
N GLY A 107 15.48 -3.22 24.02
CA GLY A 107 16.05 -1.89 23.85
C GLY A 107 15.76 -1.22 22.52
N HIS A 108 15.00 -1.87 21.62
CA HIS A 108 14.68 -1.38 20.25
C HIS A 108 13.39 -0.54 20.20
N ARG A 109 13.23 0.40 21.12
CA ARG A 109 12.03 1.26 21.23
C ARG A 109 11.79 2.16 20.03
N HIS A 110 12.84 2.47 19.26
CA HIS A 110 12.78 3.30 18.07
C HIS A 110 12.12 2.60 16.90
N VAL A 111 12.12 1.27 16.87
CA VAL A 111 11.62 0.47 15.74
C VAL A 111 10.10 0.62 15.63
N LYS A 112 9.64 1.03 14.46
CA LYS A 112 8.23 1.23 14.12
C LYS A 112 7.56 -0.08 13.74
N ILE A 113 6.24 -0.18 13.97
CA ILE A 113 5.43 -1.33 13.58
C ILE A 113 4.47 -0.92 12.47
N VAL A 114 4.66 -1.52 11.29
CA VAL A 114 3.77 -1.41 10.14
C VAL A 114 2.95 -2.67 10.02
N VAL A 115 1.65 -2.55 9.84
CA VAL A 115 0.76 -3.70 9.66
C VAL A 115 0.14 -3.69 8.27
N SER A 116 0.02 -4.87 7.65
CA SER A 116 -0.55 -5.09 6.33
C SER A 116 -1.35 -6.41 6.30
N GLY A 117 -1.90 -6.80 5.14
CA GLY A 117 -2.67 -8.03 5.04
C GLY A 117 -4.17 -7.84 5.25
N GLY A 118 -4.84 -7.16 4.30
CA GLY A 118 -6.29 -7.05 4.24
C GLY A 118 -6.90 -6.11 5.28
N PHE A 119 -6.22 -5.01 5.57
CA PHE A 119 -6.78 -3.94 6.39
C PHE A 119 -7.82 -3.14 5.60
N ASP A 120 -8.90 -2.83 6.28
CA ASP A 120 -10.00 -1.97 5.89
C ASP A 120 -10.41 -1.07 7.07
N VAL A 121 -11.47 -0.28 6.90
CA VAL A 121 -11.94 0.67 7.93
C VAL A 121 -12.32 -0.05 9.22
N GLU A 122 -12.99 -1.21 9.11
CA GLU A 122 -13.45 -1.99 10.26
C GLU A 122 -12.27 -2.55 11.06
N ARG A 123 -11.31 -3.20 10.37
CA ARG A 123 -10.12 -3.74 11.03
C ARG A 123 -9.24 -2.66 11.65
N ILE A 124 -9.08 -1.51 11.00
CA ILE A 124 -8.36 -0.37 11.60
C ILE A 124 -9.07 0.08 12.88
N GLY A 125 -10.41 0.13 12.87
CA GLY A 125 -11.22 0.44 14.05
C GLY A 125 -10.91 -0.50 15.22
N LEU A 126 -10.95 -1.81 15.00
CA LEU A 126 -10.63 -2.83 16.00
C LEU A 126 -9.23 -2.65 16.62
N PHE A 127 -8.22 -2.37 15.80
CA PHE A 127 -6.86 -2.14 16.31
C PHE A 127 -6.74 -0.87 17.15
N LYS A 128 -7.46 0.19 16.77
CA LYS A 128 -7.51 1.43 17.54
C LYS A 128 -8.24 1.25 18.86
N GLU A 129 -9.36 0.54 18.89
CA GLU A 129 -10.13 0.23 20.11
C GLU A 129 -9.32 -0.66 21.07
N ALA A 130 -8.55 -1.60 20.55
CA ALA A 130 -7.64 -2.43 21.33
C ALA A 130 -6.38 -1.68 21.81
N GLY A 131 -6.17 -0.42 21.41
CA GLY A 131 -4.98 0.35 21.74
C GLY A 131 -3.68 -0.26 21.19
N ALA A 132 -3.76 -1.03 20.09
CA ALA A 132 -2.59 -1.67 19.50
C ALA A 132 -1.56 -0.62 19.02
N PRO A 133 -0.27 -0.76 19.39
CA PRO A 133 0.77 0.22 19.09
C PRO A 133 1.26 0.12 17.63
N VAL A 134 0.36 0.43 16.70
CA VAL A 134 0.63 0.45 15.24
C VAL A 134 1.05 1.86 14.83
N ASP A 135 2.21 1.97 14.20
CA ASP A 135 2.70 3.24 13.64
C ASP A 135 2.12 3.52 12.24
N SER A 136 1.85 2.48 11.44
CA SER A 136 1.29 2.65 10.10
C SER A 136 0.47 1.44 9.65
N PHE A 137 -0.66 1.69 9.00
CA PHE A 137 -1.50 0.70 8.33
C PHE A 137 -1.27 0.75 6.81
N ALA A 138 -0.98 -0.40 6.20
CA ALA A 138 -0.95 -0.52 4.76
C ALA A 138 -2.28 -1.07 4.23
N VAL A 139 -3.00 -0.25 3.48
CA VAL A 139 -4.32 -0.57 2.93
C VAL A 139 -4.20 -0.72 1.42
N GLY A 140 -4.50 -1.89 0.90
CA GLY A 140 -4.46 -2.18 -0.53
C GLY A 140 -5.78 -2.74 -1.05
N SER A 141 -6.10 -3.97 -0.67
CA SER A 141 -7.28 -4.68 -1.19
C SER A 141 -8.61 -3.99 -0.90
N ALA A 142 -8.75 -3.28 0.20
CA ALA A 142 -9.96 -2.53 0.51
C ALA A 142 -10.23 -1.41 -0.51
N ILE A 143 -9.16 -0.79 -1.04
CA ILE A 143 -9.25 0.23 -2.08
C ILE A 143 -9.55 -0.42 -3.45
N SER A 144 -8.82 -1.48 -3.80
CA SER A 144 -8.95 -2.15 -5.10
C SER A 144 -10.24 -2.98 -5.24
N LYS A 145 -10.87 -3.37 -4.13
CA LYS A 145 -12.16 -4.08 -4.09
C LYS A 145 -13.37 -3.16 -3.98
N ALA A 146 -13.20 -1.85 -4.13
CA ALA A 146 -14.34 -0.92 -4.19
C ALA A 146 -15.36 -1.41 -5.23
N SER A 147 -16.66 -1.22 -4.94
CA SER A 147 -17.71 -1.57 -5.88
C SER A 147 -17.47 -0.92 -7.23
N PRO A 148 -17.57 -1.67 -8.35
CA PRO A 148 -17.38 -1.10 -9.67
C PRO A 148 -18.34 0.07 -9.88
N ILE A 149 -17.83 1.18 -10.41
CA ILE A 149 -18.65 2.24 -10.94
C ILE A 149 -18.88 1.93 -12.41
N ASP A 150 -20.12 1.60 -12.76
CA ASP A 150 -20.46 1.21 -14.11
C ASP A 150 -20.77 2.43 -14.96
N PHE A 151 -20.19 2.49 -16.14
CA PHE A 151 -20.44 3.53 -17.13
C PHE A 151 -20.89 2.88 -18.43
N THR A 152 -22.00 3.36 -18.98
CA THR A 152 -22.45 2.99 -20.32
C THR A 152 -22.07 4.08 -21.31
N GLY A 153 -21.36 3.70 -22.36
CA GLY A 153 -21.04 4.58 -23.49
C GLY A 153 -22.09 4.39 -24.59
N ASP A 154 -22.78 5.45 -24.95
CA ASP A 154 -23.69 5.46 -26.11
C ASP A 154 -23.14 6.37 -27.20
N LEU A 155 -23.06 5.85 -28.44
CA LEU A 155 -22.75 6.66 -29.61
C LEU A 155 -23.99 7.46 -30.00
N LYS A 156 -23.85 8.78 -30.07
CA LYS A 156 -24.99 9.68 -30.31
C LYS A 156 -24.84 10.52 -31.59
N GLU A 157 -23.65 10.56 -32.19
CA GLU A 157 -23.33 11.31 -33.40
C GLU A 157 -22.16 10.66 -34.13
N ILE A 158 -22.22 10.59 -35.48
CA ILE A 158 -21.12 10.19 -36.36
C ILE A 158 -20.96 11.26 -37.43
N ASP A 159 -19.77 11.84 -37.57
CA ASP A 159 -19.46 12.88 -38.57
C ASP A 159 -20.49 14.00 -38.61
N GLY A 160 -20.91 14.48 -37.46
CA GLY A 160 -21.90 15.55 -37.30
C GLY A 160 -23.37 15.10 -37.57
N ARG A 161 -23.60 13.83 -37.87
CA ARG A 161 -24.94 13.29 -38.06
C ARG A 161 -25.47 12.66 -36.80
N PRO A 162 -26.63 13.09 -36.28
CA PRO A 162 -27.25 12.46 -35.12
C PRO A 162 -27.56 10.98 -35.40
N VAL A 163 -27.08 10.09 -34.56
CA VAL A 163 -27.35 8.66 -34.63
C VAL A 163 -27.42 8.10 -33.22
N ALA A 164 -28.25 7.11 -33.01
CA ALA A 164 -28.27 6.41 -31.75
C ALA A 164 -28.81 4.99 -31.90
N LYS A 165 -28.46 4.13 -30.97
CA LYS A 165 -29.09 2.82 -30.78
C LYS A 165 -30.60 2.99 -30.58
N ARG A 166 -31.39 2.06 -31.10
CA ARG A 166 -32.84 2.02 -30.90
C ARG A 166 -33.20 2.16 -29.42
N GLY A 167 -34.08 3.09 -29.11
CA GLY A 167 -34.48 3.42 -27.73
C GLY A 167 -33.62 4.47 -27.04
N ARG A 168 -32.61 4.99 -27.73
CA ARG A 168 -31.81 6.11 -27.24
C ARG A 168 -32.07 7.37 -28.09
N ILE A 169 -31.87 8.54 -27.49
CA ILE A 169 -32.06 9.84 -28.15
C ILE A 169 -30.77 10.17 -28.94
N PRO A 170 -30.82 10.34 -30.27
CA PRO A 170 -29.64 10.73 -31.04
C PRO A 170 -29.28 12.21 -30.83
N GLY A 171 -28.05 12.56 -31.22
CA GLY A 171 -27.50 13.91 -31.11
C GLY A 171 -26.88 14.19 -29.73
N ARG A 172 -26.11 15.26 -29.67
CA ARG A 172 -25.41 15.69 -28.47
C ARG A 172 -26.38 16.08 -27.37
N THR A 173 -26.03 15.72 -26.16
CA THR A 173 -26.67 16.24 -24.94
C THR A 173 -25.70 17.25 -24.32
N GLU A 174 -26.09 18.50 -24.28
CA GLU A 174 -25.30 19.50 -23.58
C GLU A 174 -25.46 19.32 -22.07
N SER A 175 -24.35 19.43 -21.36
CA SER A 175 -24.33 19.42 -19.89
C SER A 175 -23.32 20.43 -19.40
N PRO A 176 -23.73 21.36 -18.50
CA PRO A 176 -22.82 22.35 -17.93
C PRO A 176 -21.71 21.75 -17.07
N ARG A 177 -21.79 20.45 -16.75
CA ARG A 177 -20.77 19.71 -15.98
C ARG A 177 -19.75 19.00 -16.86
N LEU A 178 -19.90 19.00 -18.20
CA LEU A 178 -18.97 18.36 -19.12
C LEU A 178 -17.94 19.39 -19.58
N GLU A 179 -16.68 19.10 -19.31
CA GLU A 179 -15.54 19.84 -19.86
C GLU A 179 -14.97 19.10 -21.08
N ARG A 180 -14.54 19.86 -22.08
CA ARG A 180 -13.87 19.29 -23.23
C ARG A 180 -12.46 18.88 -22.85
N ILE A 181 -12.15 17.60 -22.94
CA ILE A 181 -10.81 17.04 -22.72
C ILE A 181 -10.12 16.86 -24.08
N ASP A 182 -8.97 17.47 -24.26
CA ASP A 182 -8.09 17.18 -25.41
C ASP A 182 -7.22 15.97 -25.07
N LEU A 183 -7.62 14.80 -25.59
CA LEU A 183 -6.90 13.54 -25.38
C LEU A 183 -5.50 13.52 -26.00
N ARG A 184 -5.22 14.33 -27.03
CA ARG A 184 -3.88 14.41 -27.63
C ARG A 184 -2.86 15.02 -26.68
N GLY A 185 -3.25 16.00 -25.88
CA GLY A 185 -2.40 16.57 -24.85
C GLY A 185 -2.21 15.66 -23.63
N ALA A 186 -3.18 14.78 -23.34
CA ALA A 186 -3.09 13.82 -22.25
C ALA A 186 -2.16 12.63 -22.55
N VAL A 187 -2.16 12.14 -23.80
CA VAL A 187 -1.27 11.04 -24.23
C VAL A 187 0.19 11.47 -24.23
N GLN A 188 0.50 12.69 -24.67
CA GLN A 188 1.87 13.21 -24.66
C GLN A 188 2.48 13.41 -23.26
N ARG A 189 1.66 13.51 -22.21
CA ARG A 189 2.14 13.62 -20.82
C ARG A 189 2.37 12.28 -20.14
N ALA A 190 1.91 11.19 -20.73
CA ALA A 190 2.16 9.83 -20.23
C ALA A 190 3.52 9.27 -20.68
N ASP A 191 4.10 9.84 -21.76
CA ASP A 191 5.38 9.41 -22.35
C ASP A 191 6.54 10.38 -22.04
N GLY A 192 6.44 11.21 -21.03
CA GLY A 192 7.52 12.09 -20.57
C GLY A 192 8.61 11.32 -19.83
N PRO A 193 9.87 11.78 -19.89
CA PRO A 193 11.08 11.07 -19.52
C PRO A 193 11.13 10.59 -18.09
#